data_3569a0461039986e8229b880e98232c1
#
_entry.id   3569a0461039986e8229b880e98232c1
#
_cell.length_a   1.000
_cell.length_b   1.000
_cell.length_c   1.000
_cell.angle_alpha   90.00
_cell.angle_beta   90.00
_cell.angle_gamma   90.00
#
_symmetry.space_group_name_H-M   'P 1'
#
loop_
_entity.id
_entity.type
_entity.pdbx_description
1 polymer ?
#
loop_
_entity_poly.entity_id
_entity_poly.type
_entity_poly.pdbx_seq_one_letter_code
_entity_poly.pdbx_strand_id
1 'polypeptide(L)'
;MVNVLLAGGISMAVALLCTKPFIAFLVRRRWGQFIRDDLVHHHVKRGKPTMGGAVIIGAALVGYFASHAVVLALGATGVLKVVRSSISLGALLVLFLLTGLGVVGFLDDYTKIRKERSLGLTSRQKLLGQTLVTVVFALGALLMTDEQGLSPASTAVSFIRDTDIDLAFAGPVVAVVLFVAWSNVLIAGASNGVNITDGLDGLATGASVMVFGAYTVIATWQYNQGCGVAPGPNCYDVRDALDLAVLACAIGGACFGFLWWNASPAEIIMGDTGSLSLGAALAGLAILTHTQLLLVVLGGLFVIVTASVIIQVISFKLTGKRVFRIAPLHHHFEMVGWSEVTIVARFWIIAGICITAGLALFYAEWLTRG
;
A
#
# COMPACT_ATOMS: atom_id res chain seq x y z
N MET A 1 10.30 19.15 -0.29
CA MET A 1 10.67 18.48 0.99
C MET A 1 9.79 18.90 2.17
N VAL A 2 9.56 20.21 2.43
CA VAL A 2 8.71 20.65 3.57
C VAL A 2 7.31 20.02 3.49
N ASN A 3 6.65 20.02 2.31
CA ASN A 3 5.34 19.42 2.12
C ASN A 3 5.32 17.91 2.44
N VAL A 4 6.35 17.17 2.02
CA VAL A 4 6.51 15.72 2.31
C VAL A 4 6.53 15.46 3.83
N LEU A 5 7.38 16.20 4.55
CA LEU A 5 7.52 16.05 6.01
C LEU A 5 6.25 16.47 6.77
N LEU A 6 5.60 17.56 6.33
CA LEU A 6 4.34 18.01 6.91
C LEU A 6 3.23 16.96 6.71
N ALA A 7 3.12 16.39 5.52
CA ALA A 7 2.12 15.37 5.22
C ALA A 7 2.29 14.15 6.13
N GLY A 8 3.51 13.62 6.23
CA GLY A 8 3.80 12.49 7.13
C GLY A 8 3.57 12.81 8.59
N GLY A 9 4.05 13.97 9.07
CA GLY A 9 3.91 14.40 10.46
C GLY A 9 2.46 14.63 10.87
N ILE A 10 1.67 15.30 10.01
CA ILE A 10 0.23 15.55 10.27
C ILE A 10 -0.53 14.22 10.26
N SER A 11 -0.31 13.35 9.26
CA SER A 11 -0.94 12.04 9.19
C SER A 11 -0.65 11.19 10.41
N MET A 12 0.62 11.16 10.84
CA MET A 12 1.05 10.42 12.02
C MET A 12 0.34 10.93 13.28
N ALA A 13 0.31 12.27 13.49
CA ALA A 13 -0.35 12.87 14.64
C ALA A 13 -1.86 12.59 14.65
N VAL A 14 -2.53 12.72 13.49
CA VAL A 14 -3.97 12.43 13.35
C VAL A 14 -4.25 10.96 13.64
N ALA A 15 -3.47 10.02 13.07
CA ALA A 15 -3.67 8.60 13.33
C ALA A 15 -3.45 8.26 14.81
N LEU A 16 -2.38 8.78 15.43
CA LEU A 16 -2.07 8.55 16.84
C LEU A 16 -3.20 9.05 17.77
N LEU A 17 -3.71 10.26 17.53
CA LEU A 17 -4.71 10.89 18.38
C LEU A 17 -6.13 10.38 18.13
N CYS A 18 -6.48 10.08 16.87
CA CYS A 18 -7.84 9.67 16.50
C CYS A 18 -8.10 8.18 16.71
N THR A 19 -7.08 7.32 16.81
CA THR A 19 -7.28 5.88 16.99
C THR A 19 -7.96 5.56 18.32
N LYS A 20 -7.54 6.19 19.43
CA LYS A 20 -8.13 5.92 20.75
C LYS A 20 -9.63 6.25 20.83
N PRO A 21 -10.13 7.44 20.45
CA PRO A 21 -11.56 7.71 20.39
C PRO A 21 -12.30 6.80 19.39
N PHE A 22 -11.65 6.39 18.29
CA PHE A 22 -12.24 5.44 17.35
C PHE A 22 -12.40 4.04 17.96
N ILE A 23 -11.41 3.54 18.72
CA ILE A 23 -11.53 2.31 19.52
C ILE A 23 -12.76 2.39 20.46
N ALA A 24 -12.89 3.50 21.21
CA ALA A 24 -14.02 3.69 22.11
C ALA A 24 -15.38 3.67 21.38
N PHE A 25 -15.43 4.26 20.17
CA PHE A 25 -16.62 4.21 19.32
C PHE A 25 -16.95 2.78 18.87
N LEU A 26 -15.95 2.01 18.39
CA LEU A 26 -16.14 0.63 17.93
C LEU A 26 -16.59 -0.29 19.09
N VAL A 27 -15.98 -0.15 20.27
CA VAL A 27 -16.36 -0.90 21.47
C VAL A 27 -17.81 -0.62 21.88
N ARG A 28 -18.23 0.66 21.88
CA ARG A 28 -19.64 1.03 22.16
C ARG A 28 -20.62 0.41 21.17
N ARG A 29 -20.22 0.24 19.91
CA ARG A 29 -21.01 -0.39 18.84
C ARG A 29 -20.90 -1.91 18.83
N ARG A 30 -20.04 -2.51 19.68
CA ARG A 30 -19.71 -3.95 19.70
C ARG A 30 -19.17 -4.45 18.35
N TRP A 31 -18.41 -3.62 17.65
CA TRP A 31 -17.78 -3.96 16.37
C TRP A 31 -16.40 -4.57 16.63
N GLY A 32 -16.36 -5.90 16.90
CA GLY A 32 -15.16 -6.66 17.16
C GLY A 32 -14.99 -7.82 16.20
N GLN A 33 -13.78 -8.32 16.08
CA GLN A 33 -13.43 -9.41 15.18
C GLN A 33 -14.00 -10.75 15.65
N PHE A 34 -14.59 -11.51 14.73
CA PHE A 34 -14.96 -12.91 14.91
C PHE A 34 -13.83 -13.80 14.38
N ILE A 35 -13.22 -14.61 15.24
CA ILE A 35 -12.11 -15.50 14.92
C ILE A 35 -12.65 -16.91 14.62
N ARG A 36 -11.98 -17.62 13.70
CA ARG A 36 -12.27 -19.01 13.37
C ARG A 36 -11.92 -19.89 14.57
N ASP A 37 -12.80 -20.88 14.86
CA ASP A 37 -12.68 -21.75 16.03
C ASP A 37 -11.48 -22.73 15.94
N ASP A 38 -10.93 -22.93 14.75
CA ASP A 38 -9.77 -23.80 14.49
C ASP A 38 -8.41 -23.19 14.90
N LEU A 39 -8.36 -21.88 15.26
CA LEU A 39 -7.15 -21.20 15.70
C LEU A 39 -7.14 -21.00 17.22
N VAL A 40 -6.88 -22.08 17.96
CA VAL A 40 -6.92 -22.10 19.44
C VAL A 40 -6.08 -21.02 20.11
N HIS A 41 -4.91 -20.66 19.55
CA HIS A 41 -4.02 -19.63 20.10
C HIS A 41 -4.54 -18.19 19.89
N HIS A 42 -5.50 -17.97 19.02
CA HIS A 42 -6.06 -16.64 18.72
C HIS A 42 -7.35 -16.29 19.49
N HIS A 43 -7.85 -17.18 20.37
CA HIS A 43 -9.06 -16.88 21.17
C HIS A 43 -8.93 -15.62 22.03
N VAL A 44 -7.72 -15.21 22.43
CA VAL A 44 -7.43 -13.96 23.15
C VAL A 44 -7.75 -12.72 22.29
N LYS A 45 -7.75 -12.84 20.97
CA LYS A 45 -8.05 -11.73 20.03
C LYS A 45 -9.56 -11.59 19.71
N ARG A 46 -10.40 -12.50 20.20
CA ARG A 46 -11.87 -12.46 19.98
C ARG A 46 -12.47 -11.23 20.62
N GLY A 47 -13.20 -10.44 19.82
CA GLY A 47 -13.84 -9.21 20.28
C GLY A 47 -12.96 -7.96 20.23
N LYS A 48 -11.68 -8.05 19.81
CA LYS A 48 -10.87 -6.85 19.56
C LYS A 48 -11.50 -6.00 18.45
N PRO A 49 -11.55 -4.66 18.59
CA PRO A 49 -12.05 -3.76 17.57
C PRO A 49 -11.32 -4.00 16.23
N THR A 50 -12.07 -4.04 15.14
CA THR A 50 -11.54 -4.16 13.77
C THR A 50 -11.88 -2.90 12.96
N MET A 51 -11.52 -2.85 11.67
CA MET A 51 -11.67 -1.68 10.78
C MET A 51 -10.75 -0.50 11.12
N GLY A 52 -9.62 -0.74 11.77
CA GLY A 52 -8.61 0.29 12.04
C GLY A 52 -8.08 0.99 10.80
N GLY A 53 -8.18 0.33 9.64
CA GLY A 53 -7.85 0.91 8.34
C GLY A 53 -8.61 2.19 8.02
N ALA A 54 -9.82 2.38 8.57
CA ALA A 54 -10.55 3.63 8.40
C ALA A 54 -9.82 4.84 9.00
N VAL A 55 -9.12 4.65 10.12
CA VAL A 55 -8.28 5.70 10.72
C VAL A 55 -7.06 5.98 9.83
N ILE A 56 -6.41 4.93 9.30
CA ILE A 56 -5.26 5.08 8.41
C ILE A 56 -5.66 5.90 7.17
N ILE A 57 -6.75 5.52 6.51
CA ILE A 57 -7.27 6.22 5.32
C ILE A 57 -7.60 7.67 5.66
N GLY A 58 -8.37 7.90 6.74
CA GLY A 58 -8.75 9.24 7.18
C GLY A 58 -7.56 10.12 7.52
N ALA A 59 -6.56 9.57 8.25
CA ALA A 59 -5.35 10.29 8.62
C ALA A 59 -4.48 10.62 7.40
N ALA A 60 -4.35 9.70 6.43
CA ALA A 60 -3.62 9.94 5.19
C ALA A 60 -4.29 11.06 4.36
N LEU A 61 -5.62 11.04 4.21
CA LEU A 61 -6.37 12.10 3.54
C LEU A 61 -6.15 13.46 4.23
N VAL A 62 -6.34 13.52 5.55
CA VAL A 62 -6.16 14.77 6.31
C VAL A 62 -4.73 15.26 6.17
N GLY A 63 -3.73 14.41 6.34
CA GLY A 63 -2.32 14.81 6.25
C GLY A 63 -1.95 15.29 4.85
N TYR A 64 -2.40 14.62 3.80
CA TYR A 64 -2.15 15.03 2.43
C TYR A 64 -2.76 16.40 2.13
N PHE A 65 -4.06 16.59 2.32
CA PHE A 65 -4.72 17.87 2.02
C PHE A 65 -4.30 19.00 2.95
N ALA A 66 -4.13 18.73 4.25
CA ALA A 66 -3.70 19.75 5.21
C ALA A 66 -2.27 20.22 4.93
N SER A 67 -1.35 19.35 4.51
CA SER A 67 0.02 19.75 4.15
C SER A 67 0.02 20.71 2.96
N HIS A 68 -0.78 20.46 1.92
CA HIS A 68 -0.95 21.35 0.79
C HIS A 68 -1.54 22.71 1.21
N ALA A 69 -2.56 22.71 2.07
CA ALA A 69 -3.17 23.92 2.57
C ALA A 69 -2.19 24.76 3.42
N VAL A 70 -1.41 24.11 4.29
CA VAL A 70 -0.38 24.80 5.11
C VAL A 70 0.71 25.41 4.23
N VAL A 71 1.23 24.66 3.25
CA VAL A 71 2.27 25.16 2.34
C VAL A 71 1.75 26.33 1.51
N LEU A 72 0.50 26.26 1.03
CA LEU A 72 -0.14 27.37 0.30
C LEU A 72 -0.28 28.61 1.19
N ALA A 73 -0.73 28.46 2.43
CA ALA A 73 -0.87 29.57 3.39
C ALA A 73 0.47 30.19 3.73
N LEU A 74 1.52 29.40 3.99
CA LEU A 74 2.87 29.89 4.27
C LEU A 74 3.51 30.58 3.05
N GLY A 75 3.16 30.15 1.85
CA GLY A 75 3.56 30.80 0.61
C GLY A 75 2.91 32.16 0.43
N ALA A 76 1.61 32.27 0.72
CA ALA A 76 0.87 33.52 0.65
C ALA A 76 1.39 34.58 1.65
N THR A 77 1.94 34.15 2.80
CA THR A 77 2.54 35.04 3.81
C THR A 77 4.01 35.41 3.49
N GLY A 78 4.60 34.87 2.43
CA GLY A 78 6.00 35.10 2.08
C GLY A 78 7.03 34.41 2.98
N VAL A 79 6.59 33.57 3.95
CA VAL A 79 7.48 32.84 4.86
C VAL A 79 8.23 31.74 4.11
N LEU A 80 7.60 31.13 3.10
CA LEU A 80 8.25 30.18 2.20
C LEU A 80 8.31 30.77 0.78
N LYS A 81 9.47 30.72 0.14
CA LYS A 81 9.56 30.89 -1.32
C LYS A 81 8.97 29.62 -1.94
N VAL A 82 7.66 29.63 -2.19
CA VAL A 82 6.93 28.41 -2.59
C VAL A 82 7.20 28.09 -4.04
N VAL A 83 7.85 26.97 -4.25
CA VAL A 83 7.69 26.18 -5.46
C VAL A 83 6.28 25.57 -5.42
N ARG A 84 5.53 25.68 -6.52
CA ARG A 84 4.13 25.23 -6.68
C ARG A 84 3.80 23.97 -5.88
N SER A 85 2.96 24.10 -4.86
CA SER A 85 2.31 22.96 -4.20
C SER A 85 0.98 22.74 -4.91
N SER A 86 0.97 21.93 -5.97
CA SER A 86 -0.25 21.59 -6.70
C SER A 86 -0.67 20.16 -6.36
N ILE A 87 -1.95 19.97 -6.08
CA ILE A 87 -2.56 18.66 -6.00
C ILE A 87 -2.55 18.06 -7.41
N SER A 88 -1.92 16.91 -7.57
CA SER A 88 -1.74 16.26 -8.86
C SER A 88 -2.79 15.20 -9.15
N LEU A 89 -2.99 14.92 -10.44
CA LEU A 89 -3.87 13.82 -10.86
C LEU A 89 -3.32 12.47 -10.38
N GLY A 90 -2.01 12.25 -10.45
CA GLY A 90 -1.38 11.02 -10.01
C GLY A 90 -1.68 10.71 -8.55
N ALA A 91 -1.50 11.71 -7.66
CA ALA A 91 -1.82 11.54 -6.24
C ALA A 91 -3.32 11.30 -5.99
N LEU A 92 -4.20 12.00 -6.70
CA LEU A 92 -5.66 11.78 -6.60
C LEU A 92 -6.06 10.37 -7.05
N LEU A 93 -5.43 9.82 -8.07
CA LEU A 93 -5.66 8.44 -8.53
C LEU A 93 -5.22 7.41 -7.48
N VAL A 94 -4.07 7.61 -6.81
CA VAL A 94 -3.66 6.72 -5.71
C VAL A 94 -4.57 6.88 -4.48
N LEU A 95 -5.03 8.09 -4.15
CA LEU A 95 -6.04 8.32 -3.12
C LEU A 95 -7.37 7.64 -3.46
N PHE A 96 -7.75 7.64 -4.74
CA PHE A 96 -8.92 6.91 -5.21
C PHE A 96 -8.76 5.40 -5.00
N LEU A 97 -7.59 4.81 -5.30
CA LEU A 97 -7.30 3.41 -4.99
C LEU A 97 -7.37 3.13 -3.48
N LEU A 98 -6.71 3.97 -2.67
CA LEU A 98 -6.68 3.84 -1.21
C LEU A 98 -8.11 3.84 -0.63
N THR A 99 -8.94 4.79 -1.04
CA THR A 99 -10.31 4.93 -0.55
C THR A 99 -11.24 3.88 -1.15
N GLY A 100 -11.16 3.62 -2.44
CA GLY A 100 -12.01 2.67 -3.16
C GLY A 100 -11.81 1.23 -2.65
N LEU A 101 -10.57 0.77 -2.53
CA LEU A 101 -10.29 -0.54 -1.95
C LEU A 101 -10.55 -0.56 -0.44
N GLY A 102 -10.40 0.58 0.24
CA GLY A 102 -10.83 0.76 1.62
C GLY A 102 -12.35 0.53 1.80
N VAL A 103 -13.17 1.02 0.87
CA VAL A 103 -14.61 0.76 0.86
C VAL A 103 -14.91 -0.72 0.62
N VAL A 104 -14.22 -1.37 -0.32
CA VAL A 104 -14.37 -2.83 -0.55
C VAL A 104 -14.03 -3.61 0.72
N GLY A 105 -12.92 -3.28 1.38
CA GLY A 105 -12.51 -3.89 2.65
C GLY A 105 -13.49 -3.60 3.78
N PHE A 106 -14.00 -2.37 3.87
CA PHE A 106 -15.02 -2.00 4.84
C PHE A 106 -16.30 -2.82 4.69
N LEU A 107 -16.76 -3.03 3.47
CA LEU A 107 -17.93 -3.87 3.19
C LEU A 107 -17.70 -5.33 3.60
N ASP A 108 -16.48 -5.83 3.42
CA ASP A 108 -16.07 -7.17 3.89
C ASP A 108 -16.12 -7.26 5.41
N ASP A 109 -15.44 -6.36 6.12
CA ASP A 109 -15.39 -6.30 7.58
C ASP A 109 -16.78 -6.07 8.18
N TYR A 110 -17.57 -5.15 7.61
CA TYR A 110 -18.95 -4.89 8.05
C TYR A 110 -19.85 -6.10 7.88
N THR A 111 -19.69 -6.85 6.79
CA THR A 111 -20.43 -8.09 6.54
C THR A 111 -20.11 -9.16 7.58
N LYS A 112 -18.82 -9.30 7.96
CA LYS A 112 -18.38 -10.20 9.04
C LYS A 112 -19.04 -9.86 10.37
N ILE A 113 -19.03 -8.58 10.72
CA ILE A 113 -19.62 -8.09 11.98
C ILE A 113 -21.14 -8.29 12.00
N ARG A 114 -21.84 -7.85 10.94
CA ARG A 114 -23.30 -7.92 10.88
C ARG A 114 -23.85 -9.35 10.90
N LYS A 115 -23.10 -10.29 10.28
CA LYS A 115 -23.50 -11.70 10.20
C LYS A 115 -22.90 -12.57 11.32
N GLU A 116 -22.17 -11.96 12.26
CA GLU A 116 -21.50 -12.64 13.39
C GLU A 116 -20.70 -13.88 12.96
N ARG A 117 -19.97 -13.77 11.85
CA ARG A 117 -19.19 -14.87 11.30
C ARG A 117 -17.83 -14.41 10.76
N SER A 118 -16.89 -15.35 10.63
CA SER A 118 -15.55 -15.08 10.09
C SER A 118 -15.53 -14.87 8.56
N LEU A 119 -16.61 -15.19 7.84
CA LEU A 119 -16.72 -15.07 6.38
C LEU A 119 -17.42 -13.76 6.02
N GLY A 120 -16.71 -12.84 5.35
CA GLY A 120 -17.22 -11.58 4.82
C GLY A 120 -17.83 -11.73 3.42
N LEU A 121 -17.36 -10.93 2.48
CA LEU A 121 -17.69 -11.02 1.05
C LEU A 121 -17.15 -12.32 0.46
N THR A 122 -17.84 -12.85 -0.54
CA THR A 122 -17.29 -13.98 -1.31
C THR A 122 -16.05 -13.52 -2.10
N SER A 123 -15.13 -14.44 -2.41
CA SER A 123 -13.93 -14.13 -3.18
C SER A 123 -14.26 -13.46 -4.54
N ARG A 124 -15.39 -13.87 -5.17
CA ARG A 124 -15.87 -13.27 -6.42
C ARG A 124 -16.32 -11.80 -6.23
N GLN A 125 -17.07 -11.52 -5.15
CA GLN A 125 -17.52 -10.16 -4.84
C GLN A 125 -16.35 -9.24 -4.51
N LYS A 126 -15.38 -9.73 -3.73
CA LYS A 126 -14.16 -8.99 -3.40
C LYS A 126 -13.36 -8.68 -4.67
N LEU A 127 -13.11 -9.67 -5.52
CA LEU A 127 -12.39 -9.48 -6.78
C LEU A 127 -13.13 -8.53 -7.73
N LEU A 128 -14.46 -8.63 -7.82
CA LEU A 128 -15.25 -7.70 -8.64
C LEU A 128 -15.11 -6.25 -8.15
N GLY A 129 -15.20 -6.02 -6.84
CA GLY A 129 -14.99 -4.69 -6.26
C GLY A 129 -13.58 -4.15 -6.54
N GLN A 130 -12.54 -4.98 -6.37
CA GLN A 130 -11.17 -4.64 -6.71
C GLN A 130 -11.04 -4.28 -8.20
N THR A 131 -11.59 -5.11 -9.09
CA THR A 131 -11.53 -4.88 -10.54
C THR A 131 -12.24 -3.58 -10.95
N LEU A 132 -13.42 -3.28 -10.40
CA LEU A 132 -14.15 -2.05 -10.72
C LEU A 132 -13.33 -0.80 -10.36
N VAL A 133 -12.74 -0.78 -9.17
CA VAL A 133 -11.88 0.34 -8.74
C VAL A 133 -10.63 0.41 -9.62
N THR A 134 -10.00 -0.73 -9.93
CA THR A 134 -8.81 -0.78 -10.79
C THR A 134 -9.08 -0.28 -12.19
N VAL A 135 -10.22 -0.62 -12.81
CA VAL A 135 -10.58 -0.15 -14.15
C VAL A 135 -10.63 1.37 -14.19
N VAL A 136 -11.30 1.99 -13.22
CA VAL A 136 -11.39 3.47 -13.16
C VAL A 136 -10.01 4.10 -12.98
N PHE A 137 -9.18 3.55 -12.07
CA PHE A 137 -7.81 4.00 -11.88
C PHE A 137 -6.98 3.87 -13.18
N ALA A 138 -6.99 2.70 -13.81
CA ALA A 138 -6.16 2.43 -14.97
C ALA A 138 -6.55 3.30 -16.18
N LEU A 139 -7.84 3.51 -16.39
CA LEU A 139 -8.32 4.42 -17.44
C LEU A 139 -7.91 5.88 -17.12
N GLY A 140 -8.04 6.33 -15.89
CA GLY A 140 -7.58 7.65 -15.47
C GLY A 140 -6.06 7.82 -15.63
N ALA A 141 -5.29 6.81 -15.21
CA ALA A 141 -3.82 6.84 -15.28
C ALA A 141 -3.27 6.83 -16.71
N LEU A 142 -3.96 6.18 -17.65
CA LEU A 142 -3.50 6.05 -19.03
C LEU A 142 -4.05 7.13 -19.97
N LEU A 143 -5.32 7.56 -19.80
CA LEU A 143 -6.01 8.40 -20.77
C LEU A 143 -6.05 9.89 -20.40
N MET A 144 -5.81 10.25 -19.12
CA MET A 144 -5.83 11.65 -18.69
C MET A 144 -4.45 12.28 -18.81
N THR A 145 -4.16 12.88 -19.96
CA THR A 145 -2.91 13.58 -20.22
C THR A 145 -2.92 15.00 -19.67
N ASP A 146 -1.73 15.56 -19.38
CA ASP A 146 -1.55 16.97 -19.07
C ASP A 146 -1.45 17.84 -20.35
N GLU A 147 -1.18 19.14 -20.17
CA GLU A 147 -0.98 20.09 -21.26
C GLU A 147 0.21 19.74 -22.18
N GLN A 148 1.14 18.91 -21.69
CA GLN A 148 2.34 18.43 -22.41
C GLN A 148 2.08 17.10 -23.11
N GLY A 149 0.89 16.50 -22.95
CA GLY A 149 0.52 15.20 -23.49
C GLY A 149 1.03 13.99 -22.69
N LEU A 150 1.57 14.21 -21.48
CA LEU A 150 2.06 13.14 -20.61
C LEU A 150 0.91 12.57 -19.78
N SER A 151 0.73 11.24 -19.83
CA SER A 151 -0.17 10.49 -18.94
C SER A 151 0.53 10.17 -17.61
N PRO A 152 -0.23 9.97 -16.50
CA PRO A 152 0.36 9.53 -15.24
C PRO A 152 1.07 8.18 -15.31
N ALA A 153 0.64 7.28 -16.18
CA ALA A 153 1.25 5.97 -16.37
C ALA A 153 1.65 5.74 -17.83
N SER A 154 2.63 4.86 -18.05
CA SER A 154 3.06 4.38 -19.36
C SER A 154 2.42 3.02 -19.68
N THR A 155 2.29 2.69 -20.96
CA THR A 155 1.88 1.36 -21.43
C THR A 155 3.01 0.33 -21.30
N ALA A 156 4.24 0.76 -21.09
CA ALA A 156 5.36 -0.13 -20.89
C ALA A 156 5.37 -0.76 -19.49
N VAL A 157 5.75 -2.02 -19.41
CA VAL A 157 6.06 -2.67 -18.14
C VAL A 157 7.36 -2.07 -17.62
N SER A 158 7.39 -1.68 -16.33
CA SER A 158 8.56 -1.00 -15.76
C SER A 158 9.19 -1.82 -14.63
N PHE A 159 10.53 -1.72 -14.51
CA PHE A 159 11.27 -2.23 -13.36
C PHE A 159 11.77 -1.07 -12.49
N ILE A 160 12.61 -0.20 -13.01
CA ILE A 160 13.05 1.07 -12.40
C ILE A 160 12.72 2.22 -13.36
N ARG A 161 12.69 1.91 -14.63
CA ARG A 161 12.22 2.68 -15.78
C ARG A 161 11.40 1.77 -16.67
N ASP A 162 10.80 2.31 -17.70
CA ASP A 162 10.10 1.54 -18.72
C ASP A 162 11.09 0.57 -19.39
N THR A 163 10.64 -0.68 -19.57
CA THR A 163 11.36 -1.73 -20.29
C THR A 163 10.91 -1.79 -21.75
N ASP A 164 11.56 -2.62 -22.55
CA ASP A 164 11.18 -2.86 -23.95
C ASP A 164 9.85 -3.63 -24.10
N ILE A 165 9.24 -4.05 -22.97
CA ILE A 165 7.94 -4.75 -22.97
C ILE A 165 6.83 -3.71 -22.97
N ASP A 166 6.38 -3.31 -24.14
CA ASP A 166 5.28 -2.35 -24.31
C ASP A 166 3.96 -3.08 -24.61
N LEU A 167 2.95 -2.82 -23.80
CA LEU A 167 1.60 -3.38 -23.97
C LEU A 167 0.86 -2.77 -25.18
N ALA A 168 1.40 -1.70 -25.78
CA ALA A 168 0.85 -1.04 -26.97
C ALA A 168 1.25 -1.72 -28.29
N PHE A 169 1.94 -2.87 -28.27
CA PHE A 169 2.46 -3.56 -29.45
C PHE A 169 1.43 -3.89 -30.54
N ALA A 170 0.14 -3.98 -30.19
CA ALA A 170 -0.95 -4.32 -31.11
C ALA A 170 -1.99 -3.18 -31.29
N GLY A 171 -1.60 -1.94 -30.98
CA GLY A 171 -2.41 -0.74 -31.15
C GLY A 171 -3.14 -0.26 -29.87
N PRO A 172 -3.78 0.92 -29.93
CA PRO A 172 -4.21 1.64 -28.74
C PRO A 172 -5.32 0.92 -27.96
N VAL A 173 -6.24 0.25 -28.60
CA VAL A 173 -7.33 -0.48 -27.92
C VAL A 173 -6.77 -1.67 -27.15
N VAL A 174 -5.84 -2.42 -27.76
CA VAL A 174 -5.18 -3.55 -27.12
C VAL A 174 -4.32 -3.07 -25.95
N ALA A 175 -3.62 -1.95 -26.13
CA ALA A 175 -2.84 -1.30 -25.06
C ALA A 175 -3.69 -1.03 -23.81
N VAL A 176 -4.86 -0.40 -23.98
CA VAL A 176 -5.77 -0.10 -22.87
C VAL A 176 -6.23 -1.39 -22.17
N VAL A 177 -6.67 -2.39 -22.93
CA VAL A 177 -7.15 -3.66 -22.37
C VAL A 177 -6.05 -4.38 -21.60
N LEU A 178 -4.86 -4.48 -22.18
CA LEU A 178 -3.71 -5.15 -21.54
C LEU A 178 -3.22 -4.36 -20.33
N PHE A 179 -3.19 -3.03 -20.39
CA PHE A 179 -2.80 -2.19 -19.25
C PHE A 179 -3.79 -2.32 -18.08
N VAL A 180 -5.10 -2.34 -18.36
CA VAL A 180 -6.14 -2.58 -17.34
C VAL A 180 -5.96 -3.97 -16.72
N ALA A 181 -5.73 -5.00 -17.54
CA ALA A 181 -5.51 -6.37 -17.06
C ALA A 181 -4.24 -6.45 -16.20
N TRP A 182 -3.13 -5.84 -16.63
CA TRP A 182 -1.88 -5.78 -15.89
C TRP A 182 -2.01 -5.02 -14.58
N SER A 183 -2.63 -3.84 -14.60
CA SER A 183 -2.93 -3.07 -13.39
C SER A 183 -3.79 -3.87 -12.40
N ASN A 184 -4.76 -4.66 -12.91
CA ASN A 184 -5.60 -5.53 -12.08
C ASN A 184 -4.76 -6.61 -11.39
N VAL A 185 -3.80 -7.22 -12.09
CA VAL A 185 -2.88 -8.21 -11.50
C VAL A 185 -2.05 -7.58 -10.39
N LEU A 186 -1.47 -6.39 -10.62
CA LEU A 186 -0.65 -5.69 -9.64
C LEU A 186 -1.46 -5.27 -8.41
N ILE A 187 -2.61 -4.60 -8.63
CA ILE A 187 -3.43 -4.06 -7.55
C ILE A 187 -4.08 -5.19 -6.74
N ALA A 188 -4.66 -6.20 -7.39
CA ALA A 188 -5.22 -7.35 -6.69
C ALA A 188 -4.13 -8.16 -5.98
N GLY A 189 -2.97 -8.36 -6.61
CA GLY A 189 -1.82 -9.05 -6.02
C GLY A 189 -1.32 -8.36 -4.77
N ALA A 190 -1.04 -7.06 -4.83
CA ALA A 190 -0.56 -6.28 -3.70
C ALA A 190 -1.62 -6.16 -2.58
N SER A 191 -2.89 -5.88 -2.92
CA SER A 191 -3.98 -5.78 -1.95
C SER A 191 -4.16 -7.08 -1.17
N ASN A 192 -4.25 -8.20 -1.86
CA ASN A 192 -4.39 -9.50 -1.19
C ASN A 192 -3.09 -9.92 -0.48
N GLY A 193 -1.91 -9.52 -0.98
CA GLY A 193 -0.63 -9.77 -0.34
C GLY A 193 -0.51 -9.10 1.03
N VAL A 194 -0.87 -7.81 1.11
CA VAL A 194 -0.93 -7.10 2.40
C VAL A 194 -2.00 -7.70 3.31
N ASN A 195 -3.18 -8.04 2.75
CA ASN A 195 -4.27 -8.64 3.52
C ASN A 195 -3.89 -10.01 4.12
N ILE A 196 -3.22 -10.88 3.37
CA ILE A 196 -2.73 -12.18 3.87
C ILE A 196 -1.65 -11.98 4.95
N THR A 197 -0.89 -10.89 4.90
CA THR A 197 0.16 -10.58 5.87
C THR A 197 -0.41 -10.00 7.18
N ASP A 198 -1.64 -9.45 7.17
CA ASP A 198 -2.31 -8.89 8.36
C ASP A 198 -2.86 -9.97 9.30
N GLY A 199 -2.04 -10.96 9.63
CA GLY A 199 -2.38 -12.07 10.53
C GLY A 199 -1.85 -11.91 11.95
N LEU A 200 -0.83 -11.08 12.17
CA LEU A 200 -0.20 -10.82 13.47
C LEU A 200 -0.21 -9.34 13.81
N ASP A 201 -0.31 -9.02 15.12
CA ASP A 201 -0.40 -7.65 15.62
C ASP A 201 0.80 -6.80 15.14
N GLY A 202 0.53 -5.76 14.35
CA GLY A 202 1.53 -4.83 13.83
C GLY A 202 2.34 -5.30 12.62
N LEU A 203 2.25 -6.58 12.21
CA LEU A 203 3.11 -7.11 11.14
C LEU A 203 2.93 -6.37 9.81
N ALA A 204 1.71 -6.34 9.29
CA ALA A 204 1.41 -5.69 8.01
C ALA A 204 1.55 -4.16 8.10
N THR A 205 1.12 -3.56 9.22
CA THR A 205 1.22 -2.12 9.43
C THR A 205 2.67 -1.65 9.45
N GLY A 206 3.56 -2.31 10.21
CA GLY A 206 4.97 -1.94 10.29
C GLY A 206 5.73 -2.18 8.98
N ALA A 207 5.43 -3.28 8.26
CA ALA A 207 5.97 -3.52 6.93
C ALA A 207 5.53 -2.41 5.95
N SER A 208 4.26 -1.98 6.01
CA SER A 208 3.72 -0.90 5.19
C SER A 208 4.43 0.43 5.45
N VAL A 209 4.69 0.79 6.72
CA VAL A 209 5.48 2.00 7.07
C VAL A 209 6.81 2.02 6.32
N MET A 210 7.53 0.88 6.31
CA MET A 210 8.84 0.80 5.66
C MET A 210 8.74 0.90 4.13
N VAL A 211 7.76 0.23 3.49
CA VAL A 211 7.60 0.26 2.03
C VAL A 211 7.13 1.64 1.55
N PHE A 212 6.18 2.29 2.24
CA PHE A 212 5.78 3.66 1.91
C PHE A 212 6.91 4.67 2.15
N GLY A 213 7.76 4.44 3.17
CA GLY A 213 9.00 5.19 3.36
C GLY A 213 9.95 5.05 2.15
N ALA A 214 10.12 3.84 1.61
CA ALA A 214 10.91 3.61 0.40
C ALA A 214 10.33 4.34 -0.81
N TYR A 215 9.00 4.32 -1.02
CA TYR A 215 8.36 5.07 -2.09
C TYR A 215 8.48 6.58 -1.92
N THR A 216 8.48 7.08 -0.68
CA THR A 216 8.77 8.49 -0.41
C THR A 216 10.19 8.87 -0.89
N VAL A 217 11.17 8.01 -0.63
CA VAL A 217 12.56 8.21 -1.10
C VAL A 217 12.65 8.13 -2.62
N ILE A 218 12.07 7.09 -3.23
CA ILE A 218 12.09 6.88 -4.70
C ILE A 218 11.46 8.07 -5.42
N ALA A 219 10.23 8.45 -5.05
CA ALA A 219 9.53 9.53 -5.73
C ALA A 219 10.19 10.91 -5.51
N THR A 220 10.78 11.14 -4.32
CA THR A 220 11.59 12.34 -4.08
C THR A 220 12.86 12.36 -4.95
N TRP A 221 13.49 11.21 -5.11
CA TRP A 221 14.66 11.08 -5.98
C TRP A 221 14.28 11.34 -7.44
N GLN A 222 13.22 10.72 -7.93
CA GLN A 222 12.70 10.91 -9.30
C GLN A 222 12.42 12.39 -9.58
N TYR A 223 11.78 13.09 -8.64
CA TYR A 223 11.56 14.54 -8.78
C TYR A 223 12.87 15.31 -8.92
N ASN A 224 13.87 15.01 -8.09
CA ASN A 224 15.15 15.73 -8.12
C ASN A 224 16.00 15.41 -9.37
N GLN A 225 15.70 14.30 -10.05
CA GLN A 225 16.38 13.85 -11.28
C GLN A 225 15.53 14.08 -12.54
N GLY A 226 14.36 14.68 -12.40
CA GLY A 226 13.54 15.08 -13.55
C GLY A 226 14.27 16.07 -14.47
N CYS A 227 14.05 15.97 -15.77
CA CYS A 227 14.75 16.75 -16.79
C CYS A 227 14.54 18.26 -16.62
N GLY A 228 13.42 18.67 -16.03
CA GLY A 228 13.14 20.07 -15.68
C GLY A 228 13.91 20.58 -14.46
N VAL A 229 14.46 19.71 -13.60
CA VAL A 229 15.19 20.07 -12.36
C VAL A 229 16.69 19.86 -12.54
N ALA A 230 17.11 18.72 -13.07
CA ALA A 230 18.49 18.33 -13.30
C ALA A 230 18.68 17.84 -14.74
N PRO A 231 18.76 18.78 -15.73
CA PRO A 231 18.92 18.42 -17.12
C PRO A 231 20.26 17.70 -17.34
N GLY A 232 20.23 16.54 -17.99
CA GLY A 232 21.41 15.71 -18.28
C GLY A 232 21.05 14.48 -19.08
N PRO A 233 22.05 13.71 -19.56
CA PRO A 233 21.83 12.55 -20.43
C PRO A 233 21.02 11.43 -19.74
N ASN A 234 21.03 11.40 -18.43
CA ASN A 234 20.37 10.36 -17.63
C ASN A 234 19.06 10.82 -16.97
N CYS A 235 18.66 12.09 -17.14
CA CYS A 235 17.40 12.58 -16.61
C CYS A 235 16.24 11.80 -17.23
N TYR A 236 15.16 11.65 -16.47
CA TYR A 236 13.88 11.16 -16.98
C TYR A 236 12.74 11.76 -16.17
N ASP A 237 11.63 11.98 -16.84
CA ASP A 237 10.49 12.59 -16.20
C ASP A 237 9.49 11.52 -15.77
N VAL A 238 9.15 11.56 -14.49
CA VAL A 238 8.01 10.85 -13.90
C VAL A 238 7.00 11.92 -13.53
N ARG A 239 5.81 11.84 -14.15
CA ARG A 239 4.76 12.80 -13.88
C ARG A 239 4.37 12.76 -12.41
N ASP A 240 4.23 13.93 -11.79
CA ASP A 240 3.73 14.11 -10.43
C ASP A 240 4.63 13.53 -9.31
N ALA A 241 5.90 13.18 -9.58
CA ALA A 241 6.78 12.47 -8.65
C ALA A 241 6.84 13.09 -7.25
N LEU A 242 6.97 14.43 -7.13
CA LEU A 242 7.02 15.09 -5.82
C LEU A 242 5.71 14.92 -5.03
N ASP A 243 4.58 15.01 -5.69
CA ASP A 243 3.28 14.90 -5.03
C ASP A 243 2.96 13.44 -4.66
N LEU A 244 3.43 12.48 -5.47
CA LEU A 244 3.44 11.06 -5.10
C LEU A 244 4.30 10.80 -3.86
N ALA A 245 5.44 11.51 -3.69
CA ALA A 245 6.25 11.45 -2.47
C ALA A 245 5.50 12.02 -1.25
N VAL A 246 4.78 13.13 -1.42
CA VAL A 246 3.92 13.72 -0.37
C VAL A 246 2.87 12.70 0.08
N LEU A 247 2.20 12.06 -0.87
CA LEU A 247 1.17 11.08 -0.57
C LEU A 247 1.74 9.81 0.07
N ALA A 248 2.86 9.28 -0.45
CA ALA A 248 3.52 8.11 0.13
C ALA A 248 3.92 8.37 1.59
N CYS A 249 4.47 9.57 1.88
CA CYS A 249 4.82 9.98 3.24
C CYS A 249 3.57 10.15 4.13
N ALA A 250 2.46 10.67 3.60
CA ALA A 250 1.20 10.78 4.33
C ALA A 250 0.66 9.40 4.73
N ILE A 251 0.65 8.43 3.81
CA ILE A 251 0.18 7.06 4.09
C ILE A 251 1.14 6.37 5.07
N GLY A 252 2.46 6.48 4.85
CA GLY A 252 3.47 5.93 5.77
C GLY A 252 3.36 6.51 7.18
N GLY A 253 3.16 7.82 7.31
CA GLY A 253 2.93 8.51 8.58
C GLY A 253 1.64 8.05 9.27
N ALA A 254 0.54 7.90 8.52
CA ALA A 254 -0.72 7.37 9.05
C ALA A 254 -0.55 5.94 9.60
N CYS A 255 0.16 5.07 8.85
CA CYS A 255 0.49 3.72 9.31
C CYS A 255 1.36 3.76 10.57
N PHE A 256 2.35 4.66 10.64
CA PHE A 256 3.25 4.77 11.79
C PHE A 256 2.51 5.23 13.05
N GLY A 257 1.63 6.24 12.93
CA GLY A 257 0.79 6.67 14.05
C GLY A 257 -0.20 5.59 14.51
N PHE A 258 -0.79 4.85 13.57
CA PHE A 258 -1.69 3.74 13.86
C PHE A 258 -0.97 2.55 14.50
N LEU A 259 0.28 2.30 14.13
CA LEU A 259 1.11 1.21 14.67
C LEU A 259 1.24 1.28 16.19
N TRP A 260 1.19 2.46 16.80
CA TRP A 260 1.21 2.61 18.25
C TRP A 260 0.10 1.80 18.96
N TRP A 261 -1.06 1.71 18.34
CA TRP A 261 -2.23 1.01 18.86
C TRP A 261 -2.38 -0.42 18.32
N ASN A 262 -1.74 -0.69 17.17
CA ASN A 262 -1.81 -1.98 16.48
C ASN A 262 -0.63 -2.90 16.80
N ALA A 263 0.47 -2.39 17.40
CA ALA A 263 1.59 -3.22 17.87
C ALA A 263 1.14 -4.13 19.01
N SER A 264 1.80 -5.30 19.13
CA SER A 264 1.45 -6.32 20.13
C SER A 264 1.72 -5.85 21.58
N PRO A 265 0.74 -5.97 22.49
CA PRO A 265 -0.63 -6.50 22.31
C PRO A 265 -1.58 -5.46 21.68
N ALA A 266 -2.06 -5.71 20.48
CA ALA A 266 -2.88 -4.73 19.76
C ALA A 266 -4.19 -4.40 20.47
N GLU A 267 -4.54 -3.10 20.52
CA GLU A 267 -5.83 -2.61 20.99
C GLU A 267 -6.87 -2.53 19.85
N ILE A 268 -6.41 -2.49 18.60
CA ILE A 268 -7.25 -2.44 17.40
C ILE A 268 -6.57 -3.20 16.25
N ILE A 269 -7.37 -3.86 15.42
CA ILE A 269 -6.92 -4.59 14.23
C ILE A 269 -7.21 -3.73 13.00
N MET A 270 -6.25 -3.72 12.05
CA MET A 270 -6.38 -2.95 10.83
C MET A 270 -7.57 -3.39 9.99
N GLY A 271 -7.77 -4.70 9.84
CA GLY A 271 -8.84 -5.32 9.07
C GLY A 271 -8.67 -5.21 7.56
N ASP A 272 -9.62 -5.81 6.83
CA ASP A 272 -9.63 -5.77 5.36
C ASP A 272 -9.75 -4.34 4.83
N THR A 273 -10.41 -3.45 5.60
CA THR A 273 -10.51 -2.02 5.32
C THR A 273 -9.13 -1.38 5.11
N GLY A 274 -8.16 -1.70 5.95
CA GLY A 274 -6.80 -1.12 5.86
C GLY A 274 -5.90 -1.91 4.93
N SER A 275 -5.88 -3.23 5.06
CA SER A 275 -4.93 -4.06 4.32
C SER A 275 -5.15 -4.03 2.80
N LEU A 276 -6.42 -4.06 2.34
CA LEU A 276 -6.72 -3.95 0.91
C LEU A 276 -6.38 -2.56 0.37
N SER A 277 -6.68 -1.51 1.14
CA SER A 277 -6.41 -0.13 0.74
C SER A 277 -4.91 0.16 0.63
N LEU A 278 -4.11 -0.29 1.60
CA LEU A 278 -2.66 -0.09 1.60
C LEU A 278 -1.98 -0.82 0.44
N GLY A 279 -2.34 -2.08 0.21
CA GLY A 279 -1.79 -2.83 -0.92
C GLY A 279 -2.15 -2.21 -2.27
N ALA A 280 -3.37 -1.69 -2.44
CA ALA A 280 -3.78 -0.99 -3.65
C ALA A 280 -3.01 0.32 -3.85
N ALA A 281 -2.82 1.11 -2.79
CA ALA A 281 -2.03 2.33 -2.85
C ALA A 281 -0.55 2.05 -3.20
N LEU A 282 0.04 0.96 -2.67
CA LEU A 282 1.40 0.53 -3.04
C LEU A 282 1.50 0.18 -4.52
N ALA A 283 0.54 -0.59 -5.06
CA ALA A 283 0.52 -0.91 -6.48
C ALA A 283 0.31 0.34 -7.35
N GLY A 284 -0.58 1.26 -6.93
CA GLY A 284 -0.79 2.53 -7.60
C GLY A 284 0.48 3.39 -7.63
N LEU A 285 1.19 3.51 -6.52
CA LEU A 285 2.50 4.19 -6.49
C LEU A 285 3.49 3.52 -7.43
N ALA A 286 3.60 2.18 -7.42
CA ALA A 286 4.51 1.44 -8.30
C ALA A 286 4.21 1.68 -9.79
N ILE A 287 2.93 1.74 -10.17
CA ILE A 287 2.51 2.03 -11.55
C ILE A 287 2.90 3.46 -11.94
N LEU A 288 2.58 4.45 -11.08
CA LEU A 288 2.79 5.86 -11.40
C LEU A 288 4.24 6.33 -11.23
N THR A 289 5.06 5.61 -10.46
CA THR A 289 6.51 5.85 -10.36
C THR A 289 7.35 5.02 -11.30
N HIS A 290 6.72 4.28 -12.23
CA HIS A 290 7.39 3.39 -13.19
C HIS A 290 8.30 2.34 -12.53
N THR A 291 7.85 1.76 -11.39
CA THR A 291 8.59 0.76 -10.60
C THR A 291 7.76 -0.50 -10.34
N GLN A 292 6.96 -0.90 -11.32
CA GLN A 292 5.97 -1.98 -11.21
C GLN A 292 6.57 -3.30 -10.73
N LEU A 293 7.64 -3.76 -11.38
CA LEU A 293 8.32 -5.01 -11.01
C LEU A 293 9.22 -4.84 -9.78
N LEU A 294 9.74 -3.64 -9.53
CA LEU A 294 10.52 -3.34 -8.32
C LEU A 294 9.66 -3.48 -7.06
N LEU A 295 8.33 -3.27 -7.15
CA LEU A 295 7.41 -3.52 -6.05
C LEU A 295 7.53 -4.96 -5.50
N VAL A 296 7.82 -5.94 -6.35
CA VAL A 296 8.03 -7.35 -5.93
C VAL A 296 9.20 -7.46 -4.96
N VAL A 297 10.24 -6.65 -5.16
CA VAL A 297 11.42 -6.61 -4.28
C VAL A 297 11.15 -5.76 -3.05
N LEU A 298 10.66 -4.51 -3.22
CA LEU A 298 10.34 -3.59 -2.11
C LEU A 298 9.29 -4.17 -1.18
N GLY A 299 8.24 -4.79 -1.74
CA GLY A 299 7.19 -5.50 -1.02
C GLY A 299 7.51 -6.96 -0.73
N GLY A 300 8.80 -7.36 -0.75
CA GLY A 300 9.24 -8.76 -0.70
C GLY A 300 8.68 -9.55 0.47
N LEU A 301 8.45 -8.93 1.63
CA LEU A 301 7.78 -9.61 2.74
C LEU A 301 6.36 -10.05 2.37
N PHE A 302 5.56 -9.17 1.76
CA PHE A 302 4.20 -9.51 1.31
C PHE A 302 4.21 -10.60 0.26
N VAL A 303 5.20 -10.55 -0.65
CA VAL A 303 5.42 -11.57 -1.68
C VAL A 303 5.77 -12.92 -1.05
N ILE A 304 6.72 -12.98 -0.11
CA ILE A 304 7.14 -14.21 0.58
C ILE A 304 5.95 -14.85 1.33
N VAL A 305 5.20 -14.03 2.07
CA VAL A 305 4.03 -14.51 2.83
C VAL A 305 2.97 -15.07 1.87
N THR A 306 2.65 -14.34 0.79
CA THR A 306 1.67 -14.79 -0.22
C THR A 306 2.16 -16.03 -0.97
N ALA A 307 3.43 -16.07 -1.37
CA ALA A 307 4.04 -17.23 -2.02
C ALA A 307 3.95 -18.49 -1.16
N SER A 308 4.10 -18.37 0.15
CA SER A 308 3.94 -19.51 1.07
C SER A 308 2.54 -20.13 1.00
N VAL A 309 1.50 -19.31 0.84
CA VAL A 309 0.11 -19.78 0.66
C VAL A 309 -0.06 -20.46 -0.69
N ILE A 310 0.46 -19.85 -1.75
CA ILE A 310 0.38 -20.40 -3.11
C ILE A 310 1.08 -21.75 -3.18
N ILE A 311 2.31 -21.85 -2.67
CA ILE A 311 3.12 -23.08 -2.61
C ILE A 311 2.36 -24.17 -1.83
N GLN A 312 1.80 -23.83 -0.66
CA GLN A 312 1.03 -24.76 0.15
C GLN A 312 -0.19 -25.31 -0.60
N VAL A 313 -0.95 -24.42 -1.26
CA VAL A 313 -2.16 -24.83 -2.00
C VAL A 313 -1.81 -25.69 -3.22
N ILE A 314 -0.79 -25.31 -3.97
CA ILE A 314 -0.33 -26.08 -5.15
C ILE A 314 0.17 -27.46 -4.71
N SER A 315 1.06 -27.53 -3.71
CA SER A 315 1.60 -28.79 -3.21
C SER A 315 0.49 -29.71 -2.72
N PHE A 316 -0.45 -29.20 -1.92
CA PHE A 316 -1.54 -30.00 -1.40
C PHE A 316 -2.48 -30.52 -2.51
N LYS A 317 -2.79 -29.71 -3.51
CA LYS A 317 -3.61 -30.14 -4.66
C LYS A 317 -2.93 -31.17 -5.54
N LEU A 318 -1.62 -31.07 -5.74
CA LEU A 318 -0.87 -31.96 -6.64
C LEU A 318 -0.42 -33.25 -5.95
N THR A 319 -0.02 -33.17 -4.67
CA THR A 319 0.64 -34.30 -3.99
C THR A 319 -0.09 -34.80 -2.74
N GLY A 320 -1.14 -34.10 -2.27
CA GLY A 320 -1.80 -34.35 -1.00
C GLY A 320 -0.96 -34.02 0.24
N LYS A 321 0.27 -33.50 0.04
CA LYS A 321 1.21 -33.20 1.15
C LYS A 321 1.31 -31.69 1.41
N ARG A 322 1.44 -31.33 2.69
CA ARG A 322 1.69 -29.96 3.13
C ARG A 322 3.19 -29.67 3.14
N VAL A 323 3.62 -28.52 2.60
CA VAL A 323 5.00 -28.03 2.68
C VAL A 323 5.25 -27.39 4.06
N PHE A 324 4.33 -26.52 4.48
CA PHE A 324 4.37 -25.87 5.79
C PHE A 324 3.38 -26.52 6.74
N ARG A 325 3.61 -26.47 8.05
CA ARG A 325 2.65 -26.95 9.07
C ARG A 325 1.29 -26.27 8.88
N ILE A 326 1.32 -24.96 8.64
CA ILE A 326 0.17 -24.13 8.28
C ILE A 326 0.67 -22.99 7.37
N ALA A 327 -0.19 -22.41 6.53
CA ALA A 327 0.06 -21.21 5.74
C ALA A 327 -1.00 -20.16 6.14
N PRO A 328 -0.66 -18.88 6.12
CA PRO A 328 0.61 -18.21 5.71
C PRO A 328 1.82 -18.49 6.60
N LEU A 329 3.02 -18.13 6.09
CA LEU A 329 4.33 -18.48 6.69
C LEU A 329 4.50 -18.03 8.16
N HIS A 330 3.95 -16.88 8.56
CA HIS A 330 4.04 -16.40 9.94
C HIS A 330 3.33 -17.36 10.92
N HIS A 331 2.20 -17.95 10.56
CA HIS A 331 1.53 -18.97 11.38
C HIS A 331 2.32 -20.28 11.46
N HIS A 332 3.11 -20.62 10.43
CA HIS A 332 4.01 -21.76 10.51
C HIS A 332 4.99 -21.62 11.67
N PHE A 333 5.58 -20.43 11.87
CA PHE A 333 6.51 -20.18 12.96
C PHE A 333 5.82 -20.13 14.32
N GLU A 334 4.57 -19.68 14.43
CA GLU A 334 3.78 -19.86 15.66
C GLU A 334 3.62 -21.33 16.02
N MET A 335 3.32 -22.19 15.04
CA MET A 335 3.23 -23.64 15.23
C MET A 335 4.57 -24.32 15.54
N VAL A 336 5.68 -23.66 15.25
CA VAL A 336 7.04 -24.10 15.67
C VAL A 336 7.37 -23.65 17.10
N GLY A 337 6.56 -22.72 17.66
CA GLY A 337 6.70 -22.27 19.05
C GLY A 337 7.39 -20.89 19.21
N TRP A 338 7.51 -20.10 18.13
CA TRP A 338 8.00 -18.74 18.24
C TRP A 338 6.91 -17.82 18.81
N SER A 339 7.29 -16.87 19.67
CA SER A 339 6.36 -15.84 20.13
C SER A 339 5.99 -14.89 19.01
N GLU A 340 4.76 -14.35 19.05
CA GLU A 340 4.25 -13.37 18.07
C GLU A 340 5.22 -12.19 17.89
N VAL A 341 5.71 -11.60 18.98
CA VAL A 341 6.65 -10.48 18.93
C VAL A 341 7.96 -10.87 18.22
N THR A 342 8.47 -12.10 18.45
CA THR A 342 9.68 -12.58 17.78
C THR A 342 9.48 -12.73 16.29
N ILE A 343 8.30 -13.25 15.87
CA ILE A 343 7.97 -13.40 14.45
C ILE A 343 7.89 -12.03 13.81
N VAL A 344 7.13 -11.10 14.38
CA VAL A 344 6.95 -9.74 13.85
C VAL A 344 8.29 -9.04 13.70
N ALA A 345 9.14 -9.05 14.73
CA ALA A 345 10.46 -8.41 14.67
C ALA A 345 11.35 -9.00 13.57
N ARG A 346 11.40 -10.34 13.44
CA ARG A 346 12.19 -11.01 12.38
C ARG A 346 11.64 -10.75 10.98
N PHE A 347 10.33 -10.72 10.83
CA PHE A 347 9.68 -10.42 9.55
C PHE A 347 9.89 -8.95 9.14
N TRP A 348 9.90 -8.01 10.09
CA TRP A 348 10.30 -6.63 9.81
C TRP A 348 11.76 -6.51 9.36
N ILE A 349 12.67 -7.33 9.93
CA ILE A 349 14.06 -7.40 9.46
C ILE A 349 14.09 -7.90 8.01
N ILE A 350 13.31 -8.94 7.66
CA ILE A 350 13.20 -9.42 6.28
C ILE A 350 12.65 -8.31 5.36
N ALA A 351 11.61 -7.60 5.79
CA ALA A 351 11.09 -6.45 5.04
C ALA A 351 12.17 -5.39 4.82
N GLY A 352 12.92 -5.04 5.87
CA GLY A 352 14.05 -4.09 5.78
C GLY A 352 15.14 -4.52 4.80
N ILE A 353 15.49 -5.82 4.77
CA ILE A 353 16.44 -6.38 3.80
C ILE A 353 15.90 -6.23 2.38
N CYS A 354 14.64 -6.61 2.14
CA CYS A 354 14.00 -6.47 0.82
C CYS A 354 13.96 -5.02 0.35
N ILE A 355 13.62 -4.09 1.24
CA ILE A 355 13.59 -2.65 0.93
C ILE A 355 14.99 -2.13 0.63
N THR A 356 15.99 -2.49 1.43
CA THR A 356 17.39 -2.10 1.18
C THR A 356 17.86 -2.62 -0.18
N ALA A 357 17.55 -3.88 -0.51
CA ALA A 357 17.87 -4.45 -1.81
C ALA A 357 17.14 -3.71 -2.95
N GLY A 358 15.85 -3.42 -2.80
CA GLY A 358 15.07 -2.67 -3.79
C GLY A 358 15.60 -1.25 -4.01
N LEU A 359 15.93 -0.52 -2.94
CA LEU A 359 16.55 0.79 -3.05
C LEU A 359 17.95 0.72 -3.66
N ALA A 360 18.75 -0.28 -3.30
CA ALA A 360 20.06 -0.48 -3.89
C ALA A 360 19.98 -0.75 -5.41
N LEU A 361 19.03 -1.58 -5.85
CA LEU A 361 18.75 -1.80 -7.28
C LEU A 361 18.34 -0.50 -7.98
N PHE A 362 17.44 0.27 -7.35
CA PHE A 362 16.99 1.55 -7.87
C PHE A 362 18.14 2.54 -8.09
N TYR A 363 19.04 2.67 -7.11
CA TYR A 363 20.21 3.54 -7.23
C TYR A 363 21.28 2.99 -8.15
N ALA A 364 21.51 1.67 -8.20
CA ALA A 364 22.51 1.05 -9.06
C ALA A 364 22.22 1.29 -10.54
N GLU A 365 20.96 1.23 -10.96
CA GLU A 365 20.56 1.55 -12.35
C GLU A 365 20.96 2.97 -12.74
N TRP A 366 20.78 3.90 -11.80
CA TRP A 366 21.16 5.30 -11.99
C TRP A 366 22.67 5.48 -12.18
N LEU A 367 23.49 4.77 -11.39
CA LEU A 367 24.95 4.86 -11.45
C LEU A 367 25.53 4.21 -12.70
N THR A 368 24.87 3.18 -13.25
CA THR A 368 25.40 2.41 -14.40
C THR A 368 25.14 3.09 -15.75
N ARG A 369 24.28 4.09 -15.81
CA ARG A 369 23.97 4.87 -17.02
C ARG A 369 24.72 6.21 -17.10
N GLY A 370 25.55 6.52 -16.07
CA GLY A 370 26.35 7.74 -15.95
C GLY A 370 27.63 7.75 -16.76
#